data_c86521d86718ad70bea1b514011f8cb8
#
_entry.id   c86521d86718ad70bea1b514011f8cb8
#
_cell.length_a   1.000
_cell.length_b   1.000
_cell.length_c   1.000
_cell.angle_alpha   90.00
_cell.angle_beta   90.00
_cell.angle_gamma   90.00
#
_symmetry.space_group_name_H-M   'P 1'
#
loop_
_entity.id
_entity.type
_entity.pdbx_description
1 polymer ?
#
loop_
_entity_poly.entity_id
_entity_poly.type
_entity_poly.pdbx_seq_one_letter_code
_entity_poly.pdbx_strand_id
1 'polypeptide(L)'
;MKLLIICTWRPRYAGDKRDWQFPPLSAVFLAALCPSHIQVEVIHEQIRAVDVDTVDADIVAITSITSAAPHMYELADRLRARGITVLLGGVHVSLLPEEALPHADAIAIGEAELSFPQMLRDFEKGRLQRVYRQPDGLPLAGLPVHRYDLFEKEFSFRHIVQATRGCPFRCSFCTLKAIDKHFRVRPPEEVIRDIQASDGGSWLGKKLVLFWDDNLTADRRYARELFRKMIPLRKWWWSQFSIDVAADRDLLDLAAKSGCKGAFVGMESFSASNLLAVGKRHNHVEQYRAAVRAFHHAGIAVHAGIIVGLDHDDAKSIQDIPAAVADLGIDLPFVNLLTPFPATPLYQDMAKEGRLWDCGWELHDGAHITFDPLHMSAEELESAYWATHHAFYSVPSTLRRVLRMPLHIGPTAAALNSYVILRLMVENFLNPDHPWPEETVANTPKLHPANAAASGKIPVALPVPSPIHAAPGYAPPARTDPR
;
A
#
# COMPACT_ATOMS: atom_id res chain seq x y z
N MET A 1 5.08 25.28 19.26
CA MET A 1 4.09 24.90 18.27
C MET A 1 3.65 23.46 18.51
N LYS A 2 2.33 23.20 18.52
CA LYS A 2 1.75 21.86 18.60
C LYS A 2 1.30 21.41 17.21
N LEU A 3 1.77 20.28 16.78
CA LEU A 3 1.43 19.63 15.50
C LEU A 3 0.71 18.32 15.78
N LEU A 4 -0.47 18.14 15.20
CA LEU A 4 -1.15 16.85 15.15
C LEU A 4 -1.01 16.26 13.73
N ILE A 5 -0.55 15.02 13.63
CA ILE A 5 -0.50 14.27 12.38
C ILE A 5 -1.57 13.18 12.42
N ILE A 6 -2.47 13.18 11.45
CA ILE A 6 -3.57 12.22 11.35
C ILE A 6 -3.34 11.33 10.13
N CYS A 7 -3.38 10.03 10.35
CA CYS A 7 -3.48 9.04 9.29
C CYS A 7 -4.94 8.57 9.23
N THR A 8 -5.67 9.01 8.22
CA THR A 8 -7.08 8.66 8.09
C THR A 8 -7.27 7.19 7.75
N TRP A 9 -8.40 6.65 8.22
CA TRP A 9 -8.79 5.29 7.93
C TRP A 9 -10.32 5.18 7.81
N ARG A 10 -10.75 4.25 6.97
CA ARG A 10 -12.15 3.90 6.82
C ARG A 10 -12.29 2.38 6.73
N PRO A 11 -13.25 1.77 7.45
CA PRO A 11 -13.55 0.36 7.27
C PRO A 11 -14.10 0.11 5.86
N ARG A 12 -13.68 -0.97 5.23
CA ARG A 12 -14.20 -1.39 3.93
C ARG A 12 -15.65 -1.85 4.03
N TYR A 13 -15.98 -2.54 5.12
CA TYR A 13 -17.30 -3.11 5.39
C TYR A 13 -17.61 -3.12 6.89
N ALA A 14 -18.87 -3.32 7.25
CA ALA A 14 -19.27 -3.47 8.66
C ALA A 14 -18.61 -4.72 9.26
N GLY A 15 -17.86 -4.54 10.36
CA GLY A 15 -17.10 -5.62 11.01
C GLY A 15 -15.64 -5.73 10.58
N ASP A 16 -15.16 -4.89 9.68
CA ASP A 16 -13.71 -4.76 9.40
C ASP A 16 -12.97 -4.36 10.67
N LYS A 17 -12.09 -5.26 11.17
CA LYS A 17 -11.44 -5.09 12.47
C LYS A 17 -10.18 -4.25 12.36
N ARG A 18 -10.15 -3.15 13.09
CA ARG A 18 -9.07 -2.17 13.14
C ARG A 18 -7.76 -2.71 13.72
N ASP A 19 -7.84 -3.53 14.75
CA ASP A 19 -6.72 -4.06 15.53
C ASP A 19 -5.79 -5.03 14.78
N TRP A 20 -6.22 -5.53 13.62
CA TRP A 20 -5.45 -6.44 12.77
C TRP A 20 -4.60 -5.73 11.72
N GLN A 21 -4.84 -4.46 11.48
CA GLN A 21 -4.18 -3.76 10.40
C GLN A 21 -2.76 -3.32 10.80
N PHE A 22 -1.89 -3.22 9.81
CA PHE A 22 -0.53 -2.73 9.99
C PHE A 22 -0.55 -1.20 10.02
N PRO A 23 0.17 -0.55 10.96
CA PRO A 23 0.23 0.90 10.99
C PRO A 23 0.92 1.46 9.75
N PRO A 24 0.34 2.49 9.10
CA PRO A 24 1.04 3.20 8.03
C PRO A 24 2.29 3.90 8.55
N LEU A 25 3.42 3.79 7.82
CA LEU A 25 4.67 4.46 8.19
C LEU A 25 4.62 5.97 8.01
N SER A 26 3.74 6.49 7.17
CA SER A 26 3.72 7.90 6.76
C SER A 26 3.67 8.87 7.93
N ALA A 27 2.79 8.66 8.90
CA ALA A 27 2.63 9.59 10.03
C ALA A 27 3.87 9.65 10.93
N VAL A 28 4.42 8.49 11.30
CA VAL A 28 5.63 8.42 12.15
C VAL A 28 6.89 8.85 11.41
N PHE A 29 6.89 8.74 10.07
CA PHE A 29 7.95 9.30 9.23
C PHE A 29 7.86 10.83 9.18
N LEU A 30 6.69 11.42 8.93
CA LEU A 30 6.48 12.87 8.98
C LEU A 30 6.86 13.43 10.35
N ALA A 31 6.50 12.75 11.43
CA ALA A 31 6.91 13.13 12.78
C ALA A 31 8.44 13.16 12.96
N ALA A 32 9.17 12.23 12.31
CA ALA A 32 10.62 12.19 12.33
C ALA A 32 11.28 13.35 11.55
N LEU A 33 10.58 13.96 10.60
CA LEU A 33 11.05 15.13 9.84
C LEU A 33 10.82 16.45 10.58
N CYS A 34 10.10 16.45 11.70
CA CYS A 34 9.79 17.65 12.45
C CYS A 34 11.00 18.17 13.23
N PRO A 35 11.23 19.49 13.27
CA PRO A 35 12.18 20.10 14.20
C PRO A 35 11.88 19.75 15.66
N SER A 36 12.91 19.62 16.51
CA SER A 36 12.78 19.17 17.90
C SER A 36 11.99 20.13 18.81
N HIS A 37 11.81 21.39 18.43
CA HIS A 37 11.02 22.36 19.19
C HIS A 37 9.50 22.25 18.94
N ILE A 38 9.09 21.42 17.99
CA ILE A 38 7.67 21.17 17.69
C ILE A 38 7.21 19.96 18.52
N GLN A 39 6.15 20.17 19.29
CA GLN A 39 5.46 19.08 19.98
C GLN A 39 4.58 18.36 18.96
N VAL A 40 4.88 17.07 18.71
CA VAL A 40 4.17 16.26 17.71
C VAL A 40 3.33 15.20 18.41
N GLU A 41 2.07 15.12 18.02
CA GLU A 41 1.17 14.01 18.30
C GLU A 41 0.80 13.30 17.00
N VAL A 42 0.60 11.98 17.04
CA VAL A 42 0.16 11.17 15.90
C VAL A 42 -1.12 10.43 16.28
N ILE A 43 -2.09 10.42 15.38
CA ILE A 43 -3.32 9.63 15.48
C ILE A 43 -3.45 8.77 14.24
N HIS A 44 -3.54 7.45 14.44
CA HIS A 44 -3.97 6.51 13.42
C HIS A 44 -5.44 6.17 13.63
N GLU A 45 -6.31 6.61 12.73
CA GLU A 45 -7.76 6.37 12.87
C GLU A 45 -8.17 4.89 12.81
N GLN A 46 -7.26 4.02 12.37
CA GLN A 46 -7.41 2.57 12.54
C GLN A 46 -7.61 2.17 14.00
N ILE A 47 -7.06 2.90 14.92
CA ILE A 47 -7.09 2.60 16.36
C ILE A 47 -8.00 3.58 17.11
N ARG A 48 -7.82 4.88 16.87
CA ARG A 48 -8.49 5.94 17.61
C ARG A 48 -9.10 6.97 16.66
N ALA A 49 -10.41 7.12 16.68
CA ALA A 49 -11.08 8.18 15.93
C ALA A 49 -10.66 9.56 16.43
N VAL A 50 -10.62 10.54 15.51
CA VAL A 50 -10.35 11.93 15.86
C VAL A 50 -11.63 12.57 16.36
N ASP A 51 -11.61 13.09 17.59
CA ASP A 51 -12.65 13.98 18.09
C ASP A 51 -12.26 15.43 17.77
N VAL A 52 -12.82 15.96 16.69
CA VAL A 52 -12.51 17.28 16.19
C VAL A 52 -12.68 18.38 17.24
N ASP A 53 -13.68 18.23 18.14
CA ASP A 53 -14.02 19.29 19.11
C ASP A 53 -12.98 19.41 20.23
N THR A 54 -12.19 18.36 20.45
CA THR A 54 -11.14 18.32 21.49
C THR A 54 -9.72 18.54 20.96
N VAL A 55 -9.54 18.67 19.63
CA VAL A 55 -8.21 18.92 19.05
C VAL A 55 -7.63 20.23 19.57
N ASP A 56 -6.45 20.13 20.23
CA ASP A 56 -5.63 21.26 20.69
C ASP A 56 -4.28 21.26 19.95
N ALA A 57 -4.29 21.81 18.73
CA ALA A 57 -3.12 21.93 17.88
C ALA A 57 -3.11 23.28 17.13
N ASP A 58 -1.91 23.82 16.91
CA ASP A 58 -1.73 25.03 16.08
C ASP A 58 -1.89 24.69 14.60
N ILE A 59 -1.50 23.46 14.22
CA ILE A 59 -1.51 22.97 12.85
C ILE A 59 -1.80 21.47 12.85
N VAL A 60 -2.59 21.01 11.89
CA VAL A 60 -2.91 19.60 11.67
C VAL A 60 -2.44 19.17 10.28
N ALA A 61 -1.71 18.09 10.20
CA ALA A 61 -1.31 17.44 8.94
C ALA A 61 -2.09 16.13 8.78
N ILE A 62 -2.82 15.97 7.66
CA ILE A 62 -3.61 14.77 7.40
C ILE A 62 -3.07 14.05 6.16
N THR A 63 -2.82 12.75 6.29
CA THR A 63 -2.41 11.87 5.18
C THR A 63 -3.47 10.82 4.91
N SER A 64 -3.77 10.56 3.63
CA SER A 64 -4.84 9.66 3.23
C SER A 64 -4.50 8.83 1.98
N ILE A 65 -5.14 7.68 1.88
CA ILE A 65 -5.30 6.90 0.66
C ILE A 65 -6.63 7.27 -0.02
N THR A 66 -6.84 6.80 -1.27
CA THR A 66 -8.01 7.20 -2.06
C THR A 66 -9.33 6.85 -1.39
N SER A 67 -9.49 5.66 -0.85
CA SER A 67 -10.76 5.23 -0.23
C SER A 67 -11.12 5.98 1.05
N ALA A 68 -10.17 6.64 1.71
CA ALA A 68 -10.43 7.44 2.90
C ALA A 68 -10.43 8.97 2.61
N ALA A 69 -10.31 9.38 1.35
CA ALA A 69 -10.21 10.80 0.99
C ALA A 69 -11.49 11.61 1.31
N PRO A 70 -12.72 11.14 1.07
CA PRO A 70 -13.91 11.88 1.45
C PRO A 70 -13.98 12.18 2.95
N HIS A 71 -13.62 11.19 3.77
CA HIS A 71 -13.50 11.38 5.22
C HIS A 71 -12.38 12.36 5.60
N MET A 72 -11.24 12.33 4.91
CA MET A 72 -10.16 13.29 5.09
C MET A 72 -10.65 14.73 4.84
N TYR A 73 -11.42 14.97 3.77
CA TYR A 73 -11.95 16.27 3.44
C TYR A 73 -12.95 16.78 4.47
N GLU A 74 -13.87 15.93 4.90
CA GLU A 74 -14.83 16.28 5.97
C GLU A 74 -14.08 16.67 7.26
N LEU A 75 -13.10 15.88 7.66
CA LEU A 75 -12.29 16.14 8.84
C LEU A 75 -11.51 17.46 8.71
N ALA A 76 -10.90 17.70 7.55
CA ALA A 76 -10.16 18.92 7.26
C ALA A 76 -11.05 20.18 7.32
N ASP A 77 -12.22 20.13 6.72
CA ASP A 77 -13.16 21.26 6.71
C ASP A 77 -13.67 21.59 8.12
N ARG A 78 -13.96 20.57 8.94
CA ARG A 78 -14.37 20.75 10.34
C ARG A 78 -13.25 21.37 11.20
N LEU A 79 -12.00 20.95 11.02
CA LEU A 79 -10.85 21.51 11.72
C LEU A 79 -10.60 22.96 11.31
N ARG A 80 -10.67 23.26 10.02
CA ARG A 80 -10.54 24.63 9.49
C ARG A 80 -11.67 25.55 9.97
N ALA A 81 -12.89 25.04 10.10
CA ALA A 81 -14.01 25.80 10.66
C ALA A 81 -13.75 26.22 12.12
N ARG A 82 -12.89 25.51 12.86
CA ARG A 82 -12.41 25.88 14.20
C ARG A 82 -11.22 26.84 14.17
N GLY A 83 -10.74 27.25 13.01
CA GLY A 83 -9.59 28.15 12.85
C GLY A 83 -8.23 27.43 12.94
N ILE A 84 -8.19 26.10 12.89
CA ILE A 84 -6.95 25.33 12.90
C ILE A 84 -6.41 25.25 11.46
N THR A 85 -5.12 25.51 11.28
CA THR A 85 -4.47 25.37 9.96
C THR A 85 -4.33 23.90 9.59
N VAL A 86 -4.79 23.53 8.38
CA VAL A 86 -4.79 22.13 7.91
C VAL A 86 -3.89 21.98 6.68
N LEU A 87 -2.97 21.02 6.78
CA LEU A 87 -2.11 20.54 5.69
C LEU A 87 -2.62 19.18 5.21
N LEU A 88 -2.82 19.02 3.91
CA LEU A 88 -3.19 17.72 3.33
C LEU A 88 -2.05 17.13 2.49
N GLY A 89 -1.90 15.81 2.55
CA GLY A 89 -0.92 15.05 1.78
C GLY A 89 -1.30 13.58 1.64
N GLY A 90 -0.37 12.78 1.13
CA GLY A 90 -0.54 11.35 0.91
C GLY A 90 -0.92 11.01 -0.52
N VAL A 91 -1.29 9.73 -0.72
CA VAL A 91 -1.51 9.17 -2.07
C VAL A 91 -2.60 9.92 -2.82
N HIS A 92 -3.78 10.07 -2.24
CA HIS A 92 -4.91 10.68 -2.93
C HIS A 92 -4.66 12.15 -3.32
N VAL A 93 -4.14 12.94 -2.38
CA VAL A 93 -3.77 14.36 -2.63
C VAL A 93 -2.74 14.48 -3.74
N SER A 94 -1.82 13.53 -3.84
CA SER A 94 -0.82 13.49 -4.91
C SER A 94 -1.40 13.14 -6.27
N LEU A 95 -2.46 12.33 -6.30
CA LEU A 95 -3.17 11.93 -7.53
C LEU A 95 -4.16 13.00 -8.01
N LEU A 96 -4.85 13.68 -7.08
CA LEU A 96 -5.90 14.68 -7.34
C LEU A 96 -5.69 15.95 -6.50
N PRO A 97 -4.61 16.70 -6.73
CA PRO A 97 -4.27 17.86 -5.91
C PRO A 97 -5.31 19.00 -6.02
N GLU A 98 -5.96 19.16 -7.18
CA GLU A 98 -6.96 20.20 -7.41
C GLU A 98 -8.24 19.96 -6.61
N GLU A 99 -8.62 18.69 -6.42
CA GLU A 99 -9.74 18.31 -5.56
C GLU A 99 -9.43 18.58 -4.08
N ALA A 100 -8.18 18.35 -3.66
CA ALA A 100 -7.77 18.55 -2.26
C ALA A 100 -7.62 20.03 -1.85
N LEU A 101 -7.28 20.92 -2.79
CA LEU A 101 -6.99 22.35 -2.51
C LEU A 101 -8.10 23.12 -1.80
N PRO A 102 -9.40 22.97 -2.11
CA PRO A 102 -10.48 23.63 -1.40
C PRO A 102 -10.55 23.29 0.09
N HIS A 103 -10.14 22.07 0.45
CA HIS A 103 -10.25 21.51 1.80
C HIS A 103 -9.03 21.78 2.69
N ALA A 104 -7.98 22.43 2.18
CA ALA A 104 -6.73 22.65 2.91
C ALA A 104 -6.26 24.11 2.89
N ASP A 105 -5.44 24.47 3.87
CA ASP A 105 -4.66 25.71 3.85
C ASP A 105 -3.40 25.54 2.99
N ALA A 106 -2.83 24.32 2.97
CA ALA A 106 -1.77 23.93 2.04
C ALA A 106 -1.81 22.44 1.76
N ILE A 107 -1.31 22.03 0.57
CA ILE A 107 -1.17 20.64 0.18
C ILE A 107 0.29 20.28 -0.13
N ALA A 108 0.66 19.03 0.16
CA ALA A 108 1.93 18.42 -0.27
C ALA A 108 1.68 17.37 -1.35
N ILE A 109 2.29 17.55 -2.53
CA ILE A 109 2.18 16.63 -3.67
C ILE A 109 3.42 15.74 -3.74
N GLY A 110 3.23 14.43 -3.87
CA GLY A 110 4.30 13.45 -3.91
C GLY A 110 4.86 13.10 -2.54
N GLU A 111 6.16 12.89 -2.47
CA GLU A 111 6.87 12.60 -1.22
C GLU A 111 7.11 13.90 -0.42
N ALA A 112 7.48 13.78 0.86
CA ALA A 112 7.39 14.88 1.79
C ALA A 112 8.70 15.23 2.54
N GLU A 113 9.83 14.60 2.19
CA GLU A 113 11.11 14.75 2.88
C GLU A 113 11.60 16.20 2.96
N LEU A 114 11.42 16.97 1.88
CA LEU A 114 11.78 18.38 1.83
C LEU A 114 10.58 19.29 1.99
N SER A 115 9.43 18.92 1.41
CA SER A 115 8.23 19.75 1.40
C SER A 115 7.63 19.89 2.79
N PHE A 116 7.52 18.84 3.57
CA PHE A 116 6.88 18.91 4.89
C PHE A 116 7.65 19.79 5.89
N PRO A 117 8.98 19.62 6.08
CA PRO A 117 9.75 20.57 6.90
C PRO A 117 9.68 22.00 6.39
N GLN A 118 9.56 22.22 5.07
CA GLN A 118 9.42 23.56 4.52
C GLN A 118 8.04 24.16 4.86
N MET A 119 6.97 23.37 4.77
CA MET A 119 5.62 23.79 5.17
C MET A 119 5.59 24.26 6.63
N LEU A 120 6.21 23.51 7.54
CA LEU A 120 6.28 23.86 8.96
C LEU A 120 7.06 25.16 9.19
N ARG A 121 8.22 25.35 8.54
CA ARG A 121 8.98 26.59 8.61
C ARG A 121 8.23 27.79 8.04
N ASP A 122 7.48 27.61 6.97
CA ASP A 122 6.72 28.69 6.34
C ASP A 122 5.49 29.03 7.17
N PHE A 123 4.85 28.07 7.81
CA PHE A 123 3.79 28.30 8.77
C PHE A 123 4.28 29.14 9.95
N GLU A 124 5.41 28.79 10.59
CA GLU A 124 5.98 29.55 11.70
C GLU A 124 6.32 31.00 11.32
N LYS A 125 6.60 31.24 10.04
CA LYS A 125 6.93 32.58 9.51
C LYS A 125 5.70 33.33 8.95
N GLY A 126 4.51 32.75 9.07
CA GLY A 126 3.28 33.34 8.53
C GLY A 126 3.26 33.49 7.00
N ARG A 127 3.98 32.64 6.27
CA ARG A 127 4.09 32.68 4.80
C ARG A 127 3.79 31.34 4.13
N LEU A 128 2.88 30.56 4.73
CA LEU A 128 2.46 29.27 4.20
C LEU A 128 1.96 29.41 2.76
N GLN A 129 2.49 28.61 1.84
CA GLN A 129 2.05 28.55 0.44
C GLN A 129 0.96 27.50 0.29
N ARG A 130 0.13 27.66 -0.75
CA ARG A 130 -1.00 26.75 -1.00
C ARG A 130 -0.56 25.37 -1.47
N VAL A 131 0.55 25.25 -2.21
CA VAL A 131 1.02 24.02 -2.84
C VAL A 131 2.51 23.85 -2.62
N TYR A 132 2.89 22.68 -2.15
CA TYR A 132 4.28 22.24 -2.02
C TYR A 132 4.51 20.97 -2.81
N ARG A 133 5.59 20.94 -3.56
CA ARG A 133 6.04 19.75 -4.29
C ARG A 133 7.56 19.70 -4.29
N GLN A 134 8.12 18.59 -3.86
CA GLN A 134 9.55 18.35 -3.98
C GLN A 134 9.90 17.70 -5.31
N PRO A 135 11.16 17.77 -5.78
CA PRO A 135 11.61 17.03 -6.96
C PRO A 135 11.41 15.53 -6.82
N ASP A 136 11.02 14.87 -7.90
CA ASP A 136 10.95 13.41 -7.96
C ASP A 136 12.37 12.80 -7.89
N GLY A 137 12.46 11.56 -7.43
CA GLY A 137 13.72 10.79 -7.46
C GLY A 137 14.77 11.22 -6.44
N LEU A 138 14.40 11.92 -5.37
CA LEU A 138 15.35 12.28 -4.32
C LEU A 138 15.99 11.04 -3.70
N PRO A 139 17.31 11.07 -3.41
CA PRO A 139 17.98 9.98 -2.70
C PRO A 139 17.32 9.70 -1.35
N LEU A 140 17.24 8.43 -0.97
CA LEU A 140 16.71 8.02 0.33
C LEU A 140 17.76 7.91 1.42
N ALA A 141 19.02 8.28 1.13
CA ALA A 141 20.10 8.34 2.12
C ALA A 141 19.93 9.54 3.05
N GLY A 142 20.29 9.37 4.31
CA GLY A 142 20.22 10.42 5.32
C GLY A 142 18.83 10.62 5.94
N LEU A 143 17.85 9.77 5.62
CA LEU A 143 16.54 9.86 6.24
C LEU A 143 16.61 9.57 7.74
N PRO A 144 15.83 10.31 8.56
CA PRO A 144 15.80 10.08 10.01
C PRO A 144 15.22 8.69 10.34
N VAL A 145 15.52 8.21 11.54
CA VAL A 145 14.81 7.07 12.11
C VAL A 145 13.35 7.46 12.33
N HIS A 146 12.43 6.61 11.93
CA HIS A 146 11.00 6.85 12.15
C HIS A 146 10.69 6.95 13.65
N ARG A 147 9.70 7.76 13.99
CA ARG A 147 9.21 7.92 15.37
C ARG A 147 8.32 6.74 15.78
N TYR A 148 8.91 5.54 15.83
CA TYR A 148 8.22 4.30 16.21
C TYR A 148 7.57 4.36 17.61
N ASP A 149 8.07 5.25 18.47
CA ASP A 149 7.52 5.56 19.78
C ASP A 149 6.11 6.17 19.72
N LEU A 150 5.70 6.72 18.58
CA LEU A 150 4.40 7.32 18.35
C LEU A 150 3.35 6.36 17.77
N PHE A 151 3.70 5.09 17.53
CA PHE A 151 2.67 4.10 17.20
C PHE A 151 1.81 3.77 18.42
N GLU A 152 0.51 3.74 18.23
CA GLU A 152 -0.44 3.27 19.24
C GLU A 152 -0.12 1.82 19.63
N LYS A 153 -0.22 1.53 20.95
CA LYS A 153 0.15 0.23 21.52
C LYS A 153 -0.83 -0.89 21.14
N GLU A 154 -2.00 -0.51 20.71
CA GLU A 154 -3.11 -1.37 20.27
C GLU A 154 -2.83 -2.04 18.92
N PHE A 155 -1.93 -1.52 18.10
CA PHE A 155 -1.52 -2.23 16.89
C PHE A 155 -0.89 -3.57 17.23
N SER A 156 -1.43 -4.64 16.66
CA SER A 156 -0.92 -6.01 16.86
C SER A 156 0.50 -6.20 16.31
N PHE A 157 0.87 -5.42 15.30
CA PHE A 157 2.17 -5.50 14.64
C PHE A 157 2.72 -4.09 14.36
N ARG A 158 3.81 -3.74 15.04
CA ARG A 158 4.38 -2.38 15.01
C ARG A 158 5.81 -2.29 14.44
N HIS A 159 6.41 -3.43 14.13
CA HIS A 159 7.78 -3.46 13.64
C HIS A 159 7.80 -3.43 12.12
N ILE A 160 7.58 -2.24 11.58
CA ILE A 160 7.50 -2.00 10.13
C ILE A 160 8.68 -1.11 9.73
N VAL A 161 9.36 -1.48 8.66
CA VAL A 161 10.48 -0.72 8.09
C VAL A 161 10.34 -0.59 6.58
N GLN A 162 11.06 0.33 5.99
CA GLN A 162 11.12 0.52 4.55
C GLN A 162 12.58 0.62 4.09
N ALA A 163 12.96 -0.22 3.14
CA ALA A 163 14.31 -0.28 2.57
C ALA A 163 14.38 0.35 1.18
N THR A 164 13.28 0.26 0.41
CA THR A 164 13.21 0.77 -0.96
C THR A 164 11.92 1.55 -1.19
N ARG A 165 11.86 2.40 -2.18
CA ARG A 165 10.64 3.04 -2.66
C ARG A 165 10.52 2.95 -4.16
N GLY A 166 9.27 2.77 -4.61
CA GLY A 166 8.92 2.65 -6.01
C GLY A 166 9.18 1.25 -6.57
N CYS A 167 8.85 1.09 -7.82
CA CYS A 167 8.99 -0.17 -8.55
C CYS A 167 9.46 0.12 -9.97
N PRO A 168 10.37 -0.67 -10.59
CA PRO A 168 10.83 -0.43 -11.96
C PRO A 168 9.74 -0.73 -13.01
N PHE A 169 8.74 -1.53 -12.66
CA PHE A 169 7.67 -1.94 -13.57
C PHE A 169 6.63 -0.83 -13.80
N ARG A 170 5.83 -0.97 -14.87
CA ARG A 170 4.86 0.03 -15.31
C ARG A 170 3.48 -0.59 -15.54
N CYS A 171 2.94 -1.24 -14.51
CA CYS A 171 1.59 -1.80 -14.55
C CYS A 171 0.56 -0.68 -14.70
N SER A 172 -0.42 -0.82 -15.61
CA SER A 172 -1.38 0.24 -15.94
C SER A 172 -2.32 0.63 -14.80
N PHE A 173 -2.55 -0.29 -13.85
CA PHE A 173 -3.40 -0.06 -12.69
C PHE A 173 -2.66 0.56 -11.48
N CYS A 174 -1.32 0.63 -11.52
CA CYS A 174 -0.53 0.95 -10.34
C CYS A 174 -0.31 2.46 -10.17
N THR A 175 -0.61 3.00 -8.99
CA THR A 175 -0.49 4.42 -8.65
C THR A 175 0.95 4.89 -8.43
N LEU A 176 1.90 3.99 -8.19
CA LEU A 176 3.28 4.35 -7.83
C LEU A 176 3.92 5.28 -8.87
N LYS A 177 3.68 5.04 -10.17
CA LYS A 177 4.26 5.86 -11.23
C LYS A 177 3.64 7.24 -11.38
N ALA A 178 2.44 7.44 -10.83
CA ALA A 178 1.82 8.77 -10.77
C ALA A 178 2.38 9.61 -9.61
N ILE A 179 2.93 8.96 -8.57
CA ILE A 179 3.52 9.64 -7.40
C ILE A 179 5.01 9.93 -7.64
N ASP A 180 5.81 8.89 -7.89
CA ASP A 180 7.23 9.02 -8.28
C ASP A 180 7.62 7.89 -9.25
N LYS A 181 8.31 8.27 -10.34
CA LYS A 181 8.69 7.34 -11.41
C LYS A 181 9.95 6.54 -11.10
N HIS A 182 10.67 6.88 -10.03
CA HIS A 182 11.98 6.34 -9.72
C HIS A 182 11.89 5.19 -8.71
N PHE A 183 12.66 4.14 -8.97
CA PHE A 183 12.99 3.13 -7.96
C PHE A 183 14.26 3.57 -7.22
N ARG A 184 14.24 3.57 -5.90
CA ARG A 184 15.34 4.05 -5.06
C ARG A 184 15.52 3.15 -3.86
N VAL A 185 16.75 3.11 -3.34
CA VAL A 185 17.14 2.30 -2.18
C VAL A 185 17.70 3.19 -1.08
N ARG A 186 17.48 2.78 0.16
CA ARG A 186 18.15 3.36 1.34
C ARG A 186 19.46 2.64 1.59
N PRO A 187 20.51 3.31 2.12
CA PRO A 187 21.71 2.62 2.59
C PRO A 187 21.35 1.48 3.54
N PRO A 188 21.86 0.25 3.34
CA PRO A 188 21.50 -0.89 4.19
C PRO A 188 21.74 -0.65 5.68
N GLU A 189 22.76 0.15 6.04
CA GLU A 189 23.08 0.54 7.42
C GLU A 189 21.95 1.32 8.08
N GLU A 190 21.29 2.20 7.33
CA GLU A 190 20.15 2.97 7.81
C GLU A 190 18.92 2.08 8.02
N VAL A 191 18.72 1.11 7.14
CA VAL A 191 17.64 0.11 7.30
C VAL A 191 17.89 -0.74 8.56
N ILE A 192 19.13 -1.19 8.78
CA ILE A 192 19.51 -1.94 9.99
C ILE A 192 19.28 -1.10 11.25
N ARG A 193 19.65 0.19 11.22
CA ARG A 193 19.39 1.14 12.30
C ARG A 193 17.90 1.24 12.62
N ASP A 194 17.02 1.33 11.60
CA ASP A 194 15.60 1.39 11.79
C ASP A 194 15.02 0.08 12.36
N ILE A 195 15.51 -1.09 11.89
CA ILE A 195 15.16 -2.40 12.47
C ILE A 195 15.54 -2.48 13.96
N GLN A 196 16.66 -1.89 14.34
CA GLN A 196 17.13 -1.89 15.74
C GLN A 196 16.37 -0.88 16.60
N ALA A 197 15.98 0.26 16.03
CA ALA A 197 15.24 1.31 16.74
C ALA A 197 13.75 0.97 16.94
N SER A 198 13.17 0.15 16.06
CA SER A 198 11.78 -0.26 16.15
C SER A 198 11.59 -1.29 17.28
N ASP A 199 10.65 -1.01 18.20
CA ASP A 199 10.30 -1.92 19.28
C ASP A 199 8.92 -2.56 19.00
N GLY A 200 8.93 -3.87 18.73
CA GLY A 200 7.70 -4.64 18.54
C GLY A 200 6.89 -4.91 19.83
N GLY A 201 7.30 -4.35 20.97
CA GLY A 201 6.63 -4.48 22.26
C GLY A 201 6.85 -5.84 22.93
N SER A 202 6.24 -6.91 22.44
CA SER A 202 6.39 -8.27 22.97
C SER A 202 7.67 -8.96 22.47
N TRP A 203 8.05 -10.09 23.11
CA TRP A 203 9.18 -10.91 22.62
C TRP A 203 8.98 -11.34 21.17
N LEU A 204 7.79 -11.79 20.81
CA LEU A 204 7.48 -12.19 19.43
C LEU A 204 7.49 -10.96 18.50
N GLY A 205 6.90 -9.85 18.91
CA GLY A 205 6.92 -8.60 18.16
C GLY A 205 8.33 -8.11 17.86
N LYS A 206 9.27 -8.27 18.80
CA LYS A 206 10.69 -7.95 18.58
C LYS A 206 11.38 -8.86 17.55
N LYS A 207 10.86 -10.06 17.32
CA LYS A 207 11.38 -11.00 16.30
C LYS A 207 10.85 -10.71 14.90
N LEU A 208 9.64 -10.18 14.81
CA LEU A 208 8.95 -9.99 13.54
C LEU A 208 9.30 -8.62 12.93
N VAL A 209 9.56 -8.58 11.64
CA VAL A 209 9.75 -7.34 10.86
C VAL A 209 8.95 -7.44 9.57
N LEU A 210 8.17 -6.42 9.27
CA LEU A 210 7.52 -6.28 7.97
C LEU A 210 8.24 -5.18 7.17
N PHE A 211 8.73 -5.54 6.01
CA PHE A 211 9.21 -4.55 5.05
C PHE A 211 8.05 -4.02 4.22
N TRP A 212 7.79 -2.72 4.34
CA TRP A 212 6.71 -2.03 3.63
C TRP A 212 7.23 -1.44 2.32
N ASP A 213 7.82 -2.31 1.52
CA ASP A 213 8.46 -2.00 0.25
C ASP A 213 7.54 -2.38 -0.90
N ASP A 214 7.54 -1.60 -1.98
CA ASP A 214 6.77 -1.92 -3.19
C ASP A 214 7.36 -3.10 -3.97
N ASN A 215 8.68 -3.27 -3.92
CA ASN A 215 9.42 -4.38 -4.51
C ASN A 215 10.84 -4.43 -3.97
N LEU A 216 11.05 -5.11 -2.84
CA LEU A 216 12.35 -5.19 -2.15
C LEU A 216 13.46 -5.83 -3.00
N THR A 217 13.09 -6.71 -3.91
CA THR A 217 14.03 -7.49 -4.74
C THR A 217 14.26 -6.91 -6.13
N ALA A 218 13.75 -5.72 -6.42
CA ALA A 218 13.91 -5.09 -7.74
C ALA A 218 15.38 -4.81 -8.09
N ASP A 219 16.19 -4.38 -7.12
CA ASP A 219 17.65 -4.36 -7.23
C ASP A 219 18.22 -5.56 -6.47
N ARG A 220 18.62 -6.59 -7.23
CA ARG A 220 19.13 -7.84 -6.65
C ARG A 220 20.49 -7.68 -5.97
N ARG A 221 21.32 -6.74 -6.41
CA ARG A 221 22.61 -6.45 -5.77
C ARG A 221 22.39 -5.82 -4.40
N TYR A 222 21.54 -4.82 -4.33
CA TYR A 222 21.13 -4.18 -3.08
C TYR A 222 20.48 -5.19 -2.12
N ALA A 223 19.54 -6.00 -2.59
CA ALA A 223 18.87 -7.01 -1.78
C ALA A 223 19.87 -8.01 -1.16
N ARG A 224 20.87 -8.48 -1.93
CA ARG A 224 21.93 -9.34 -1.39
C ARG A 224 22.75 -8.66 -0.28
N GLU A 225 23.08 -7.39 -0.45
CA GLU A 225 23.82 -6.66 0.56
C GLU A 225 23.01 -6.51 1.85
N LEU A 226 21.75 -6.06 1.74
CA LEU A 226 20.83 -5.91 2.86
C LEU A 226 20.64 -7.24 3.60
N PHE A 227 20.34 -8.32 2.88
CA PHE A 227 20.09 -9.63 3.49
C PHE A 227 21.29 -10.15 4.25
N ARG A 228 22.53 -9.99 3.72
CA ARG A 228 23.75 -10.36 4.47
C ARG A 228 23.86 -9.61 5.80
N LYS A 229 23.57 -8.30 5.81
CA LYS A 229 23.61 -7.47 7.02
C LYS A 229 22.49 -7.81 8.01
N MET A 230 21.38 -8.39 7.54
CA MET A 230 20.26 -8.82 8.38
C MET A 230 20.51 -10.16 9.10
N ILE A 231 21.37 -11.03 8.59
CA ILE A 231 21.63 -12.38 9.19
C ILE A 231 21.95 -12.28 10.70
N PRO A 232 22.85 -11.41 11.17
CA PRO A 232 23.19 -11.32 12.60
C PRO A 232 22.02 -10.87 13.48
N LEU A 233 21.02 -10.17 12.93
CA LEU A 233 19.87 -9.68 13.69
C LEU A 233 18.90 -10.78 14.10
N ARG A 234 18.95 -11.94 13.45
CA ARG A 234 18.11 -13.13 13.72
C ARG A 234 16.62 -12.78 13.79
N LYS A 235 16.14 -11.87 12.91
CA LYS A 235 14.74 -11.49 12.77
C LYS A 235 13.99 -12.47 11.88
N TRP A 236 12.68 -12.49 11.97
CA TRP A 236 11.77 -13.11 11.00
C TRP A 236 11.07 -11.99 10.26
N TRP A 237 11.02 -12.07 8.94
CA TRP A 237 10.52 -10.95 8.17
C TRP A 237 9.73 -11.36 6.92
N TRP A 238 8.90 -10.43 6.44
CA TRP A 238 8.11 -10.51 5.21
C TRP A 238 8.32 -9.24 4.39
N SER A 239 8.15 -9.36 3.05
CA SER A 239 8.15 -8.24 2.13
C SER A 239 7.44 -8.56 0.83
N GLN A 240 7.29 -7.54 -0.03
CA GLN A 240 6.84 -7.72 -1.41
C GLN A 240 8.03 -8.03 -2.33
N PHE A 241 7.85 -9.05 -3.15
CA PHE A 241 8.82 -9.53 -4.14
C PHE A 241 8.21 -9.54 -5.53
N SER A 242 9.00 -9.32 -6.56
CA SER A 242 8.60 -9.72 -7.91
C SER A 242 8.84 -11.21 -8.15
N ILE A 243 7.95 -11.85 -8.92
CA ILE A 243 8.00 -13.31 -9.11
C ILE A 243 9.27 -13.79 -9.83
N ASP A 244 9.86 -12.94 -10.66
CA ASP A 244 11.08 -13.23 -11.42
C ASP A 244 12.32 -13.50 -10.55
N VAL A 245 12.27 -13.12 -9.26
CA VAL A 245 13.31 -13.48 -8.28
C VAL A 245 13.43 -14.98 -8.08
N ALA A 246 12.39 -15.74 -8.38
CA ALA A 246 12.38 -17.21 -8.29
C ALA A 246 13.46 -17.88 -9.17
N ALA A 247 13.90 -17.21 -10.22
CA ALA A 247 15.02 -17.69 -11.06
C ALA A 247 16.39 -17.53 -10.37
N ASP A 248 16.49 -16.75 -9.29
CA ASP A 248 17.72 -16.47 -8.55
C ASP A 248 17.73 -17.23 -7.22
N ARG A 249 18.07 -18.50 -7.28
CA ARG A 249 18.06 -19.40 -6.10
C ARG A 249 18.99 -18.90 -4.99
N ASP A 250 20.18 -18.40 -5.34
CA ASP A 250 21.15 -17.89 -4.35
C ASP A 250 20.58 -16.71 -3.57
N LEU A 251 19.79 -15.84 -4.23
CA LEU A 251 19.12 -14.72 -3.56
C LEU A 251 17.99 -15.22 -2.66
N LEU A 252 17.19 -16.19 -3.08
CA LEU A 252 16.15 -16.80 -2.24
C LEU A 252 16.75 -17.50 -1.01
N ASP A 253 17.83 -18.26 -1.17
CA ASP A 253 18.53 -18.91 -0.07
C ASP A 253 19.09 -17.88 0.92
N LEU A 254 19.62 -16.78 0.40
CA LEU A 254 20.13 -15.68 1.23
C LEU A 254 18.99 -14.95 1.97
N ALA A 255 17.84 -14.72 1.31
CA ALA A 255 16.64 -14.20 1.95
C ALA A 255 16.19 -15.11 3.11
N ALA A 256 16.11 -16.42 2.88
CA ALA A 256 15.76 -17.39 3.92
C ALA A 256 16.76 -17.40 5.08
N LYS A 257 18.07 -17.39 4.80
CA LYS A 257 19.14 -17.30 5.81
C LYS A 257 19.07 -15.99 6.63
N SER A 258 18.66 -14.89 6.01
CA SER A 258 18.46 -13.62 6.71
C SER A 258 17.16 -13.56 7.53
N GLY A 259 16.29 -14.58 7.39
CA GLY A 259 15.10 -14.78 8.19
C GLY A 259 13.78 -14.54 7.48
N CYS A 260 13.75 -14.47 6.15
CA CYS A 260 12.50 -14.38 5.37
C CYS A 260 11.59 -15.58 5.68
N LYS A 261 10.31 -15.30 5.98
CA LYS A 261 9.30 -16.32 6.31
C LYS A 261 8.13 -16.31 5.32
N GLY A 262 8.00 -15.29 4.53
CA GLY A 262 7.01 -15.21 3.47
C GLY A 262 7.31 -14.05 2.53
N ALA A 263 6.92 -14.22 1.28
CA ALA A 263 7.03 -13.23 0.22
C ALA A 263 5.64 -12.96 -0.36
N PHE A 264 5.22 -11.70 -0.34
CA PHE A 264 4.04 -11.28 -1.09
C PHE A 264 4.46 -11.07 -2.55
N VAL A 265 3.83 -11.80 -3.45
CA VAL A 265 4.13 -11.78 -4.88
C VAL A 265 2.89 -11.38 -5.65
N GLY A 266 2.96 -10.28 -6.37
CA GLY A 266 1.90 -9.88 -7.28
C GLY A 266 1.83 -10.82 -8.48
N MET A 267 0.99 -11.85 -8.43
CA MET A 267 0.71 -12.71 -9.58
C MET A 267 -0.29 -12.07 -10.53
N GLU A 268 -1.24 -11.36 -9.99
CA GLU A 268 -2.34 -10.60 -10.59
C GLU A 268 -3.33 -11.46 -11.36
N SER A 269 -2.90 -12.29 -12.30
CA SER A 269 -3.78 -13.12 -13.12
C SER A 269 -3.13 -14.45 -13.50
N PHE A 270 -3.97 -15.44 -13.77
CA PHE A 270 -3.61 -16.72 -14.40
C PHE A 270 -3.86 -16.72 -15.92
N SER A 271 -4.19 -15.56 -16.50
CA SER A 271 -4.34 -15.33 -17.94
C SER A 271 -3.15 -14.52 -18.48
N ALA A 272 -2.42 -15.08 -19.45
CA ALA A 272 -1.32 -14.37 -20.13
C ALA A 272 -1.82 -13.10 -20.85
N SER A 273 -3.04 -13.13 -21.40
CA SER A 273 -3.66 -11.98 -22.05
C SER A 273 -3.90 -10.84 -21.08
N ASN A 274 -4.42 -11.12 -19.88
CA ASN A 274 -4.61 -10.13 -18.82
C ASN A 274 -3.28 -9.52 -18.38
N LEU A 275 -2.25 -10.34 -18.14
CA LEU A 275 -0.92 -9.84 -17.75
C LEU A 275 -0.32 -8.92 -18.81
N LEU A 276 -0.49 -9.25 -20.08
CA LEU A 276 -0.02 -8.41 -21.19
C LEU A 276 -0.79 -7.09 -21.25
N ALA A 277 -2.13 -7.12 -21.13
CA ALA A 277 -2.99 -5.95 -21.18
C ALA A 277 -2.65 -4.94 -20.08
N VAL A 278 -2.37 -5.41 -18.85
CA VAL A 278 -1.98 -4.52 -17.75
C VAL A 278 -0.48 -4.20 -17.68
N GLY A 279 0.30 -4.59 -18.70
CA GLY A 279 1.73 -4.30 -18.78
C GLY A 279 2.61 -5.09 -17.83
N LYS A 280 2.13 -6.19 -17.24
CA LYS A 280 2.87 -7.04 -16.31
C LYS A 280 3.69 -8.13 -17.03
N ARG A 281 4.53 -7.71 -17.97
CA ARG A 281 5.27 -8.56 -18.91
C ARG A 281 6.32 -9.47 -18.27
N HIS A 282 6.72 -9.21 -17.04
CA HIS A 282 7.68 -10.03 -16.30
C HIS A 282 7.03 -11.24 -15.61
N ASN A 283 5.69 -11.33 -15.60
CA ASN A 283 4.96 -12.48 -15.13
C ASN A 283 4.67 -13.43 -16.30
N HIS A 284 5.01 -14.70 -16.11
CA HIS A 284 4.77 -15.77 -17.08
C HIS A 284 4.01 -16.91 -16.40
N VAL A 285 2.75 -17.09 -16.76
CA VAL A 285 1.84 -18.04 -16.10
C VAL A 285 2.41 -19.47 -16.08
N GLU A 286 3.04 -19.88 -17.17
CA GLU A 286 3.69 -21.19 -17.31
C GLU A 286 4.83 -21.42 -16.32
N GLN A 287 5.43 -20.35 -15.79
CA GLN A 287 6.52 -20.40 -14.82
C GLN A 287 6.05 -20.38 -13.36
N TYR A 288 4.77 -20.08 -13.08
CA TYR A 288 4.26 -19.92 -11.73
C TYR A 288 4.52 -21.12 -10.84
N ARG A 289 4.31 -22.33 -11.36
CA ARG A 289 4.59 -23.57 -10.60
C ARG A 289 6.06 -23.71 -10.22
N ALA A 290 6.95 -23.42 -11.15
CA ALA A 290 8.39 -23.45 -10.89
C ALA A 290 8.81 -22.37 -9.89
N ALA A 291 8.23 -21.18 -9.99
CA ALA A 291 8.49 -20.08 -9.08
C ALA A 291 8.03 -20.41 -7.65
N VAL A 292 6.79 -20.86 -7.45
CA VAL A 292 6.28 -21.27 -6.13
C VAL A 292 7.17 -22.35 -5.50
N ARG A 293 7.57 -23.35 -6.28
CA ARG A 293 8.49 -24.39 -5.80
C ARG A 293 9.85 -23.84 -5.40
N ALA A 294 10.38 -22.84 -6.11
CA ALA A 294 11.67 -22.22 -5.76
C ALA A 294 11.59 -21.50 -4.40
N PHE A 295 10.52 -20.75 -4.13
CA PHE A 295 10.28 -20.15 -2.81
C PHE A 295 10.16 -21.21 -1.71
N HIS A 296 9.39 -22.26 -1.94
CA HIS A 296 9.22 -23.36 -0.98
C HIS A 296 10.55 -24.09 -0.69
N HIS A 297 11.37 -24.34 -1.70
CA HIS A 297 12.70 -24.94 -1.50
C HIS A 297 13.60 -24.07 -0.61
N ALA A 298 13.45 -22.75 -0.68
CA ALA A 298 14.14 -21.84 0.23
C ALA A 298 13.48 -21.74 1.62
N GLY A 299 12.31 -22.38 1.83
CA GLY A 299 11.57 -22.31 3.10
C GLY A 299 10.78 -21.01 3.29
N ILE A 300 10.39 -20.36 2.19
CA ILE A 300 9.66 -19.10 2.14
C ILE A 300 8.23 -19.37 1.68
N ALA A 301 7.23 -18.94 2.47
CA ALA A 301 5.83 -19.01 2.08
C ALA A 301 5.51 -18.02 0.95
N VAL A 302 4.60 -18.40 0.05
CA VAL A 302 4.15 -17.56 -1.05
C VAL A 302 2.78 -16.96 -0.71
N HIS A 303 2.74 -15.64 -0.58
CA HIS A 303 1.51 -14.86 -0.50
C HIS A 303 1.24 -14.27 -1.89
N ALA A 304 0.15 -14.68 -2.54
CA ALA A 304 -0.14 -14.27 -3.90
C ALA A 304 -1.22 -13.18 -3.94
N GLY A 305 -0.88 -12.01 -4.50
CA GLY A 305 -1.86 -11.01 -4.89
C GLY A 305 -2.49 -11.38 -6.24
N ILE A 306 -3.82 -11.38 -6.30
CA ILE A 306 -4.62 -11.73 -7.47
C ILE A 306 -5.63 -10.63 -7.68
N ILE A 307 -5.79 -10.18 -8.92
CA ILE A 307 -6.78 -9.18 -9.32
C ILE A 307 -7.79 -9.85 -10.23
N VAL A 308 -9.07 -9.63 -9.96
CA VAL A 308 -10.19 -10.10 -10.79
C VAL A 308 -10.98 -8.93 -11.37
N GLY A 309 -11.63 -9.16 -12.51
CA GLY A 309 -12.31 -8.11 -13.27
C GLY A 309 -11.41 -7.43 -14.31
N LEU A 310 -10.30 -8.06 -14.67
CA LEU A 310 -9.45 -7.65 -15.78
C LEU A 310 -10.17 -7.89 -17.12
N ASP A 311 -9.78 -7.19 -18.17
CA ASP A 311 -10.50 -7.12 -19.44
C ASP A 311 -10.67 -8.45 -20.20
N HIS A 312 -9.87 -9.48 -19.87
CA HIS A 312 -10.02 -10.83 -20.42
C HIS A 312 -10.58 -11.85 -19.41
N ASP A 313 -11.10 -11.38 -18.26
CA ASP A 313 -11.78 -12.26 -17.32
C ASP A 313 -13.25 -12.45 -17.73
N ASP A 314 -13.75 -13.65 -17.48
CA ASP A 314 -15.17 -13.99 -17.43
C ASP A 314 -15.49 -14.65 -16.08
N ALA A 315 -16.76 -14.82 -15.76
CA ALA A 315 -17.18 -15.39 -14.48
C ALA A 315 -16.58 -16.79 -14.25
N LYS A 316 -16.40 -17.58 -15.31
CA LYS A 316 -15.82 -18.94 -15.20
C LYS A 316 -14.33 -18.88 -14.87
N SER A 317 -13.55 -18.05 -15.53
CA SER A 317 -12.12 -17.91 -15.29
C SER A 317 -11.82 -17.49 -13.84
N ILE A 318 -12.68 -16.62 -13.26
CA ILE A 318 -12.58 -16.21 -11.86
C ILE A 318 -12.93 -17.37 -10.92
N GLN A 319 -13.99 -18.14 -11.22
CA GLN A 319 -14.39 -19.32 -10.43
C GLN A 319 -13.33 -20.44 -10.45
N ASP A 320 -12.50 -20.52 -11.49
CA ASP A 320 -11.42 -21.51 -11.61
C ASP A 320 -10.17 -21.13 -10.79
N ILE A 321 -10.05 -19.89 -10.31
CA ILE A 321 -8.88 -19.40 -9.55
C ILE A 321 -8.60 -20.22 -8.28
N PRO A 322 -9.57 -20.61 -7.43
CA PRO A 322 -9.29 -21.42 -6.23
C PRO A 322 -8.66 -22.77 -6.56
N ALA A 323 -9.04 -23.39 -7.65
CA ALA A 323 -8.43 -24.64 -8.12
C ALA A 323 -6.98 -24.40 -8.57
N ALA A 324 -6.71 -23.36 -9.33
CA ALA A 324 -5.36 -22.97 -9.77
C ALA A 324 -4.44 -22.67 -8.58
N VAL A 325 -4.91 -21.92 -7.59
CA VAL A 325 -4.18 -21.63 -6.34
C VAL A 325 -3.81 -22.89 -5.58
N ALA A 326 -4.76 -23.82 -5.46
CA ALA A 326 -4.53 -25.11 -4.77
C ALA A 326 -3.54 -26.00 -5.52
N ASP A 327 -3.60 -26.02 -6.85
CA ASP A 327 -2.72 -26.80 -7.74
C ASP A 327 -1.29 -26.26 -7.74
N LEU A 328 -1.11 -24.95 -7.73
CA LEU A 328 0.19 -24.30 -7.63
C LEU A 328 0.82 -24.43 -6.24
N GLY A 329 0.01 -24.67 -5.21
CA GLY A 329 0.48 -24.76 -3.81
C GLY A 329 0.71 -23.40 -3.16
N ILE A 330 0.00 -22.37 -3.58
CA ILE A 330 0.07 -21.03 -2.97
C ILE A 330 -0.39 -21.10 -1.51
N ASP A 331 0.40 -20.53 -0.60
CA ASP A 331 0.15 -20.64 0.85
C ASP A 331 -0.93 -19.66 1.32
N LEU A 332 -0.88 -18.41 0.86
CA LEU A 332 -1.81 -17.36 1.27
C LEU A 332 -2.25 -16.53 0.05
N PRO A 333 -3.39 -16.85 -0.57
CA PRO A 333 -3.92 -16.04 -1.66
C PRO A 333 -4.68 -14.82 -1.12
N PHE A 334 -4.53 -13.69 -1.81
CA PHE A 334 -5.33 -12.48 -1.63
C PHE A 334 -5.98 -12.14 -2.96
N VAL A 335 -7.30 -12.03 -2.99
CA VAL A 335 -8.04 -11.59 -4.17
C VAL A 335 -8.57 -10.18 -3.95
N ASN A 336 -8.40 -9.33 -4.96
CA ASN A 336 -8.94 -7.98 -4.98
C ASN A 336 -9.69 -7.75 -6.29
N LEU A 337 -10.73 -6.93 -6.24
CA LEU A 337 -11.35 -6.39 -7.44
C LEU A 337 -10.42 -5.37 -8.10
N LEU A 338 -10.40 -5.38 -9.44
CA LEU A 338 -9.72 -4.34 -10.19
C LEU A 338 -10.29 -2.98 -9.81
N THR A 339 -9.41 -2.08 -9.38
CA THR A 339 -9.80 -0.74 -8.96
C THR A 339 -9.08 0.27 -9.84
N PRO A 340 -9.80 0.99 -10.71
CA PRO A 340 -9.23 2.05 -11.51
C PRO A 340 -8.94 3.28 -10.64
N PHE A 341 -7.73 3.38 -10.11
CA PHE A 341 -7.31 4.53 -9.31
C PHE A 341 -7.06 5.76 -10.18
N PRO A 342 -7.39 6.99 -9.71
CA PRO A 342 -7.17 8.21 -10.47
C PRO A 342 -5.70 8.38 -10.86
N ALA A 343 -5.45 9.12 -11.93
CA ALA A 343 -4.13 9.36 -12.53
C ALA A 343 -3.38 8.13 -13.05
N THR A 344 -3.97 6.94 -13.00
CA THR A 344 -3.40 5.74 -13.64
C THR A 344 -3.78 5.64 -15.12
N PRO A 345 -2.94 4.98 -15.97
CA PRO A 345 -3.33 4.71 -17.35
C PRO A 345 -4.65 3.94 -17.46
N LEU A 346 -4.87 2.94 -16.60
CA LEU A 346 -6.11 2.17 -16.56
C LEU A 346 -7.34 3.07 -16.36
N TYR A 347 -7.30 3.98 -15.38
CA TYR A 347 -8.38 4.92 -15.12
C TYR A 347 -8.67 5.78 -16.36
N GLN A 348 -7.62 6.32 -16.97
CA GLN A 348 -7.75 7.18 -18.15
C GLN A 348 -8.34 6.46 -19.35
N ASP A 349 -7.97 5.19 -19.56
CA ASP A 349 -8.47 4.39 -20.68
C ASP A 349 -9.94 4.00 -20.43
N MET A 350 -10.29 3.53 -19.25
CA MET A 350 -11.69 3.24 -18.88
C MET A 350 -12.58 4.49 -18.91
N ALA A 351 -12.06 5.66 -18.54
CA ALA A 351 -12.79 6.92 -18.65
C ALA A 351 -13.11 7.28 -20.11
N LYS A 352 -12.13 7.13 -21.03
CA LYS A 352 -12.35 7.35 -22.47
C LYS A 352 -13.38 6.38 -23.08
N GLU A 353 -13.39 5.15 -22.57
CA GLU A 353 -14.32 4.10 -22.99
C GLU A 353 -15.71 4.26 -22.37
N GLY A 354 -15.90 5.18 -21.41
CA GLY A 354 -17.17 5.39 -20.72
C GLY A 354 -17.56 4.26 -19.78
N ARG A 355 -16.59 3.49 -19.30
CA ARG A 355 -16.79 2.33 -18.42
C ARG A 355 -16.76 2.66 -16.93
N LEU A 356 -16.25 3.82 -16.53
CA LEU A 356 -16.21 4.20 -15.11
C LEU A 356 -17.59 4.58 -14.59
N TRP A 357 -17.82 4.28 -13.32
CA TRP A 357 -19.00 4.72 -12.60
C TRP A 357 -18.75 6.04 -11.88
N ASP A 358 -19.79 6.88 -11.81
CA ASP A 358 -19.75 8.10 -11.03
C ASP A 358 -20.10 7.81 -9.57
N CYS A 359 -19.13 7.22 -8.88
CA CYS A 359 -19.23 6.82 -7.48
C CYS A 359 -18.21 7.57 -6.62
N GLY A 360 -18.40 7.55 -5.30
CA GLY A 360 -17.47 8.15 -4.35
C GLY A 360 -16.11 7.43 -4.32
N TRP A 361 -15.07 8.16 -3.96
CA TRP A 361 -13.72 7.59 -3.81
C TRP A 361 -13.65 6.51 -2.74
N GLU A 362 -14.57 6.50 -1.81
CA GLU A 362 -14.68 5.47 -0.77
C GLU A 362 -14.87 4.06 -1.32
N LEU A 363 -15.38 3.92 -2.53
CA LEU A 363 -15.53 2.64 -3.20
C LEU A 363 -14.28 2.18 -3.96
N HIS A 364 -13.23 3.02 -4.01
CA HIS A 364 -11.95 2.66 -4.66
C HIS A 364 -11.00 1.99 -3.65
N ASP A 365 -11.34 0.80 -3.19
CA ASP A 365 -10.68 0.12 -2.07
C ASP A 365 -10.22 -1.33 -2.37
N GLY A 366 -10.38 -1.78 -3.61
CA GLY A 366 -10.03 -3.15 -4.04
C GLY A 366 -11.06 -4.21 -3.72
N ALA A 367 -12.21 -3.80 -3.16
CA ALA A 367 -13.31 -4.70 -2.81
C ALA A 367 -14.64 -4.30 -3.44
N HIS A 368 -14.76 -3.11 -4.03
CA HIS A 368 -15.96 -2.58 -4.68
C HIS A 368 -15.79 -2.48 -6.19
N ILE A 369 -16.88 -2.70 -6.93
CA ILE A 369 -16.93 -2.48 -8.37
C ILE A 369 -17.21 -1.01 -8.64
N THR A 370 -16.40 -0.39 -9.49
CA THR A 370 -16.48 1.02 -9.84
C THR A 370 -16.41 1.26 -11.35
N PHE A 371 -16.65 0.18 -12.13
CA PHE A 371 -16.55 0.20 -13.59
C PHE A 371 -17.40 -0.93 -14.22
N ASP A 372 -17.67 -0.85 -15.52
CA ASP A 372 -18.28 -1.92 -16.31
C ASP A 372 -17.22 -2.93 -16.78
N PRO A 373 -17.30 -4.23 -16.39
CA PRO A 373 -16.46 -5.28 -16.97
C PRO A 373 -16.79 -5.51 -18.45
N LEU A 374 -15.86 -6.08 -19.24
CA LEU A 374 -16.06 -6.29 -20.68
C LEU A 374 -16.84 -7.57 -21.03
N HIS A 375 -16.65 -8.65 -20.26
CA HIS A 375 -17.13 -9.99 -20.65
C HIS A 375 -18.09 -10.61 -19.63
N MET A 376 -18.59 -9.82 -18.71
CA MET A 376 -19.58 -10.21 -17.71
C MET A 376 -20.32 -8.97 -17.20
N SER A 377 -21.43 -9.15 -16.51
CA SER A 377 -22.07 -8.04 -15.79
C SER A 377 -21.33 -7.72 -14.49
N ALA A 378 -21.59 -6.54 -13.92
CA ALA A 378 -21.00 -6.17 -12.63
C ALA A 378 -21.47 -7.13 -11.51
N GLU A 379 -22.73 -7.56 -11.55
CA GLU A 379 -23.30 -8.52 -10.59
C GLU A 379 -22.64 -9.89 -10.72
N GLU A 380 -22.35 -10.34 -11.94
CA GLU A 380 -21.59 -11.59 -12.18
C GLU A 380 -20.17 -11.50 -11.65
N LEU A 381 -19.49 -10.35 -11.86
CA LEU A 381 -18.15 -10.11 -11.31
C LEU A 381 -18.15 -10.11 -9.78
N GLU A 382 -19.10 -9.42 -9.17
CA GLU A 382 -19.24 -9.35 -7.71
C GLU A 382 -19.46 -10.74 -7.11
N SER A 383 -20.41 -11.48 -7.68
CA SER A 383 -20.71 -12.86 -7.26
C SER A 383 -19.50 -13.78 -7.40
N ALA A 384 -18.77 -13.70 -8.51
CA ALA A 384 -17.57 -14.50 -8.75
C ALA A 384 -16.42 -14.13 -7.80
N TYR A 385 -16.25 -12.83 -7.51
CA TYR A 385 -15.27 -12.34 -6.54
C TYR A 385 -15.53 -12.91 -5.14
N TRP A 386 -16.77 -12.78 -4.63
CA TRP A 386 -17.11 -13.26 -3.30
C TRP A 386 -17.04 -14.79 -3.20
N ALA A 387 -17.50 -15.50 -4.23
CA ALA A 387 -17.35 -16.95 -4.30
C ALA A 387 -15.89 -17.39 -4.22
N THR A 388 -14.99 -16.68 -4.92
CA THR A 388 -13.54 -16.93 -4.89
C THR A 388 -12.95 -16.62 -3.51
N HIS A 389 -13.31 -15.48 -2.91
CA HIS A 389 -12.89 -15.08 -1.57
C HIS A 389 -13.30 -16.12 -0.51
N HIS A 390 -14.57 -16.53 -0.52
CA HIS A 390 -15.08 -17.56 0.41
C HIS A 390 -14.40 -18.92 0.19
N ALA A 391 -14.15 -19.30 -1.08
CA ALA A 391 -13.45 -20.54 -1.38
C ALA A 391 -12.02 -20.55 -0.81
N PHE A 392 -11.30 -19.41 -0.87
CA PHE A 392 -9.95 -19.30 -0.31
C PHE A 392 -9.92 -19.53 1.20
N TYR A 393 -10.87 -18.94 1.92
CA TYR A 393 -10.88 -18.97 3.39
C TYR A 393 -11.89 -19.96 3.97
N SER A 394 -12.46 -20.84 3.13
CA SER A 394 -13.26 -21.97 3.62
C SER A 394 -12.45 -22.89 4.55
N VAL A 395 -13.12 -23.52 5.50
CA VAL A 395 -12.47 -24.44 6.45
C VAL A 395 -11.67 -25.54 5.73
N PRO A 396 -12.22 -26.26 4.71
CA PRO A 396 -11.45 -27.30 4.01
C PRO A 396 -10.21 -26.76 3.29
N SER A 397 -10.32 -25.60 2.62
CA SER A 397 -9.23 -24.96 1.90
C SER A 397 -8.11 -24.53 2.86
N THR A 398 -8.48 -23.88 3.96
CA THR A 398 -7.56 -23.40 4.99
C THR A 398 -6.82 -24.55 5.67
N LEU A 399 -7.54 -25.58 6.14
CA LEU A 399 -6.92 -26.74 6.78
C LEU A 399 -5.96 -27.47 5.85
N ARG A 400 -6.32 -27.65 4.56
CA ARG A 400 -5.43 -28.25 3.57
C ARG A 400 -4.11 -27.49 3.46
N ARG A 401 -4.13 -26.16 3.42
CA ARG A 401 -2.91 -25.34 3.33
C ARG A 401 -2.11 -25.38 4.63
N VAL A 402 -2.75 -25.21 5.79
CA VAL A 402 -2.10 -25.29 7.11
C VAL A 402 -1.37 -26.63 7.30
N LEU A 403 -2.01 -27.75 6.92
CA LEU A 403 -1.40 -29.08 7.05
C LEU A 403 -0.26 -29.34 6.06
N ARG A 404 -0.26 -28.66 4.91
CA ARG A 404 0.79 -28.81 3.89
C ARG A 404 2.01 -27.92 4.13
N MET A 405 1.83 -26.72 4.69
CA MET A 405 2.93 -25.76 4.89
C MET A 405 4.15 -26.35 5.60
N PRO A 406 4.06 -27.13 6.70
CA PRO A 406 5.24 -27.68 7.36
C PRO A 406 6.07 -28.60 6.49
N LEU A 407 5.47 -29.19 5.44
CA LEU A 407 6.13 -30.15 4.55
C LEU A 407 7.09 -29.47 3.56
N HIS A 408 6.94 -28.16 3.30
CA HIS A 408 7.72 -27.48 2.27
C HIS A 408 8.35 -26.15 2.69
N ILE A 409 7.85 -25.46 3.74
CA ILE A 409 8.44 -24.19 4.19
C ILE A 409 9.06 -24.26 5.60
N GLY A 410 9.03 -25.44 6.22
CA GLY A 410 9.55 -25.65 7.57
C GLY A 410 8.64 -25.15 8.70
N PRO A 411 8.85 -25.61 9.94
CA PRO A 411 7.89 -25.47 11.03
C PRO A 411 7.67 -24.01 11.46
N THR A 412 8.72 -23.20 11.53
CA THR A 412 8.59 -21.79 11.98
C THR A 412 7.81 -20.95 10.98
N ALA A 413 8.16 -21.04 9.69
CA ALA A 413 7.43 -20.32 8.65
C ALA A 413 5.99 -20.80 8.56
N ALA A 414 5.76 -22.13 8.64
CA ALA A 414 4.43 -22.71 8.65
C ALA A 414 3.58 -22.20 9.83
N ALA A 415 4.10 -22.20 11.05
CA ALA A 415 3.36 -21.74 12.21
C ALA A 415 2.94 -20.28 12.09
N LEU A 416 3.85 -19.40 11.66
CA LEU A 416 3.57 -17.98 11.50
C LEU A 416 2.54 -17.69 10.41
N ASN A 417 2.69 -18.34 9.24
CA ASN A 417 1.74 -18.15 8.13
C ASN A 417 0.39 -18.83 8.41
N SER A 418 0.38 -19.97 9.12
CA SER A 418 -0.85 -20.62 9.57
C SER A 418 -1.66 -19.74 10.52
N TYR A 419 -1.02 -19.01 11.42
CA TYR A 419 -1.71 -18.06 12.29
C TYR A 419 -2.47 -17.01 11.47
N VAL A 420 -1.82 -16.44 10.44
CA VAL A 420 -2.45 -15.43 9.57
C VAL A 420 -3.66 -16.00 8.84
N ILE A 421 -3.50 -17.17 8.19
CA ILE A 421 -4.58 -17.76 7.40
C ILE A 421 -5.75 -18.25 8.25
N LEU A 422 -5.47 -18.79 9.45
CA LEU A 422 -6.53 -19.20 10.38
C LEU A 422 -7.33 -18.00 10.87
N ARG A 423 -6.68 -16.87 11.12
CA ARG A 423 -7.37 -15.64 11.47
C ARG A 423 -8.27 -15.15 10.35
N LEU A 424 -7.77 -15.10 9.10
CA LEU A 424 -8.57 -14.74 7.93
C LEU A 424 -9.76 -15.69 7.72
N MET A 425 -9.57 -16.99 7.98
CA MET A 425 -10.67 -17.96 7.95
C MET A 425 -11.75 -17.64 9.01
N VAL A 426 -11.34 -17.31 10.23
CA VAL A 426 -12.28 -16.95 11.29
C VAL A 426 -13.02 -15.68 10.94
N GLU A 427 -12.35 -14.67 10.41
CA GLU A 427 -12.98 -13.42 9.95
C GLU A 427 -14.01 -13.68 8.83
N ASN A 428 -13.65 -14.50 7.85
CA ASN A 428 -14.57 -14.92 6.78
C ASN A 428 -15.76 -15.73 7.30
N PHE A 429 -15.57 -16.56 8.33
CA PHE A 429 -16.64 -17.33 8.95
C PHE A 429 -17.59 -16.48 9.79
N LEU A 430 -17.05 -15.47 10.49
CA LEU A 430 -17.85 -14.58 11.34
C LEU A 430 -18.59 -13.49 10.55
N ASN A 431 -18.18 -13.22 9.32
CA ASN A 431 -18.79 -12.23 8.43
C ASN A 431 -19.17 -12.89 7.07
N PRO A 432 -20.09 -13.90 7.07
CA PRO A 432 -20.44 -14.63 5.85
C PRO A 432 -21.21 -13.75 4.85
N ASP A 433 -21.98 -12.81 5.40
CA ASP A 433 -22.77 -11.86 4.62
C ASP A 433 -21.98 -10.54 4.57
N HIS A 434 -21.15 -10.35 3.56
CA HIS A 434 -20.56 -9.05 3.32
C HIS A 434 -21.67 -8.08 2.91
N PRO A 435 -21.97 -7.09 3.74
CA PRO A 435 -23.07 -6.20 3.48
C PRO A 435 -22.67 -5.17 2.43
N TRP A 436 -22.76 -5.54 1.19
CA TRP A 436 -22.98 -4.54 0.16
C TRP A 436 -24.47 -4.22 0.17
N PRO A 437 -24.85 -2.96 0.22
CA PRO A 437 -26.21 -2.63 -0.12
C PRO A 437 -26.42 -3.14 -1.57
N GLU A 438 -27.31 -4.11 -1.77
CA GLU A 438 -27.70 -4.60 -3.11
C GLU A 438 -28.08 -3.45 -4.06
N GLU A 439 -28.38 -2.28 -3.51
CA GLU A 439 -28.67 -1.03 -4.20
C GLU A 439 -27.45 -0.33 -4.83
N THR A 440 -26.21 -0.66 -4.43
CA THR A 440 -25.02 0.12 -4.85
C THR A 440 -24.69 -0.11 -6.32
N VAL A 441 -24.73 -1.36 -6.79
CA VAL A 441 -24.42 -1.71 -8.19
C VAL A 441 -25.52 -1.24 -9.14
N ALA A 442 -26.79 -1.47 -8.77
CA ALA A 442 -27.95 -1.19 -9.63
C ALA A 442 -28.21 0.30 -9.85
N ASN A 443 -27.83 1.18 -8.92
CA ASN A 443 -28.20 2.59 -8.91
C ASN A 443 -27.02 3.57 -9.09
N THR A 444 -25.78 3.08 -9.26
CA THR A 444 -24.63 3.98 -9.45
C THR A 444 -24.54 4.49 -10.88
N PRO A 445 -24.63 5.82 -11.12
CA PRO A 445 -24.57 6.38 -12.46
C PRO A 445 -23.17 6.19 -13.08
N LYS A 446 -23.14 6.03 -14.41
CA LYS A 446 -21.91 5.93 -15.19
C LYS A 446 -21.26 7.30 -15.35
N LEU A 447 -19.95 7.38 -15.22
CA LEU A 447 -19.20 8.60 -15.43
C LEU A 447 -19.10 8.90 -16.94
N HIS A 448 -19.84 9.90 -17.41
CA HIS A 448 -19.70 10.34 -18.79
C HIS A 448 -18.35 11.03 -19.00
N PRO A 449 -17.60 10.73 -20.11
CA PRO A 449 -16.28 11.30 -20.36
C PRO A 449 -16.20 12.84 -20.27
N ALA A 450 -17.25 13.53 -20.73
CA ALA A 450 -17.35 14.99 -20.62
C ALA A 450 -17.50 15.49 -19.17
N ASN A 451 -18.10 14.70 -18.30
CA ASN A 451 -18.32 15.06 -16.90
C ASN A 451 -17.10 14.72 -16.02
N ALA A 452 -16.30 13.73 -16.44
CA ALA A 452 -15.09 13.33 -15.70
C ALA A 452 -14.06 14.48 -15.61
N ALA A 453 -13.89 15.25 -16.67
CA ALA A 453 -13.04 16.45 -16.68
C ALA A 453 -13.61 17.59 -15.82
N ALA A 454 -14.94 17.78 -15.85
CA ALA A 454 -15.63 18.83 -15.12
C ALA A 454 -15.74 18.54 -13.61
N SER A 455 -15.74 17.26 -13.22
CA SER A 455 -15.84 16.83 -11.82
C SER A 455 -14.50 16.85 -11.07
N GLY A 456 -13.38 17.21 -11.73
CA GLY A 456 -12.03 17.13 -11.14
C GLY A 456 -11.50 15.69 -11.00
N LYS A 457 -12.26 14.68 -11.43
CA LYS A 457 -11.88 13.26 -11.33
C LYS A 457 -10.83 12.84 -12.37
N ILE A 458 -10.61 13.67 -13.41
CA ILE A 458 -9.45 13.51 -14.32
C ILE A 458 -8.41 14.56 -13.92
N PRO A 459 -7.17 14.16 -13.60
CA PRO A 459 -6.14 15.12 -13.20
C PRO A 459 -5.86 16.14 -14.30
N VAL A 460 -6.04 17.42 -13.99
CA VAL A 460 -5.54 18.54 -14.80
C VAL A 460 -4.16 18.89 -14.26
N ALA A 461 -3.18 19.18 -15.12
CA ALA A 461 -1.85 19.51 -14.67
C ALA A 461 -1.84 20.87 -13.96
N LEU A 462 -1.64 20.87 -12.63
CA LEU A 462 -1.35 22.10 -11.92
C LEU A 462 -0.05 22.75 -12.43
N PRO A 463 0.04 24.08 -12.47
CA PRO A 463 1.31 24.75 -12.72
C PRO A 463 2.33 24.28 -11.68
N VAL A 464 3.48 23.81 -12.15
CA VAL A 464 4.56 23.31 -11.30
C VAL A 464 4.98 24.45 -10.36
N PRO A 465 4.83 24.34 -9.03
CA PRO A 465 5.34 25.34 -8.11
C PRO A 465 6.84 25.47 -8.26
N SER A 466 7.39 26.65 -7.97
CA SER A 466 8.84 26.88 -8.00
C SER A 466 9.56 25.80 -7.21
N PRO A 467 10.65 25.21 -7.74
CA PRO A 467 11.32 24.09 -7.09
C PRO A 467 11.76 24.47 -5.66
N ILE A 468 11.46 23.59 -4.73
CA ILE A 468 11.95 23.70 -3.36
C ILE A 468 13.45 23.42 -3.40
N HIS A 469 14.25 24.46 -3.12
CA HIS A 469 15.71 24.29 -3.00
C HIS A 469 16.04 23.54 -1.70
N ALA A 470 16.96 22.57 -1.79
CA ALA A 470 17.48 21.89 -0.62
C ALA A 470 18.07 22.92 0.37
N ALA A 471 17.77 22.74 1.66
CA ALA A 471 18.33 23.60 2.69
C ALA A 471 19.88 23.52 2.67
N PRO A 472 20.60 24.59 3.02
CA PRO A 472 22.06 24.54 3.17
C PRO A 472 22.43 23.45 4.17
N GLY A 473 23.18 22.45 3.73
CA GLY A 473 23.59 21.29 4.53
C GLY A 473 23.16 19.93 3.98
N TYR A 474 22.22 19.87 3.03
CA TYR A 474 21.94 18.66 2.28
C TYR A 474 22.83 18.61 1.02
N ALA A 475 23.93 17.89 1.08
CA ALA A 475 24.74 17.55 -0.09
C ALA A 475 24.26 16.20 -0.61
N PRO A 476 23.60 16.13 -1.78
CA PRO A 476 23.27 14.85 -2.38
C PRO A 476 24.55 14.11 -2.72
N PRO A 477 24.64 12.79 -2.45
CA PRO A 477 25.78 12.00 -2.89
C PRO A 477 25.88 12.08 -4.43
N ALA A 478 27.12 12.12 -4.95
CA ALA A 478 27.39 12.20 -6.37
C ALA A 478 26.64 11.13 -7.16
N ARG A 479 26.01 11.49 -8.26
CA ARG A 479 25.36 10.55 -9.19
C ARG A 479 26.41 9.54 -9.66
N THR A 480 26.29 8.30 -9.24
CA THR A 480 26.97 7.19 -9.90
C THR A 480 26.13 6.84 -11.13
N ASP A 481 26.67 7.16 -12.31
CA ASP A 481 26.09 6.81 -13.59
C ASP A 481 26.10 5.27 -13.72
N PRO A 482 24.96 4.59 -13.93
CA PRO A 482 24.96 3.17 -14.18
C PRO A 482 25.25 2.96 -15.68
N ARG A 483 26.49 2.67 -16.04
CA ARG A 483 26.80 1.98 -17.28
C ARG A 483 26.71 0.48 -17.07
#